data_0f1248b390a0b8eba4fd6ea1e100c7ce
#
_entry.id   0f1248b390a0b8eba4fd6ea1e100c7ce
#
_cell.length_a   1.000
_cell.length_b   1.000
_cell.length_c   1.000
_cell.angle_alpha   90.00
_cell.angle_beta   90.00
_cell.angle_gamma   90.00
#
_symmetry.space_group_name_H-M   'P 1'
#
loop_
_entity.id
_entity.type
_entity.pdbx_description
1 polymer ?
#
loop_
_entity_poly.entity_id
_entity_poly.type
_entity_poly.pdbx_seq_one_letter_code
_entity_poly.pdbx_strand_id
1 'polypeptide(L)'
;FSPDTRIALDEALGTEFFADLEAADPRFLTAEGLVNNVDLPPLFITTCSDDFLEADNLALATALSRKSADFELFDPKTGRHEALGHVFVIGMPWLTASVDCLERIRDFSYDRC
;
A
#
# COMPACT_ATOMS: atom_id res chain seq x y z
N PHE A 1 17.44 -5.74 0.44
CA PHE A 1 17.77 -4.87 -0.71
C PHE A 1 18.78 -3.81 -0.31
N SER A 2 19.69 -3.48 -1.23
CA SER A 2 20.43 -2.24 -1.11
C SER A 2 19.50 -1.06 -1.47
N PRO A 3 19.78 0.15 -0.97
CA PRO A 3 18.98 1.32 -1.35
C PRO A 3 18.94 1.57 -2.86
N ASP A 4 20.05 1.36 -3.56
CA ASP A 4 20.10 1.57 -5.02
C ASP A 4 19.25 0.53 -5.77
N THR A 5 19.26 -0.74 -5.33
CA THR A 5 18.42 -1.78 -5.91
C THR A 5 16.95 -1.48 -5.71
N ARG A 6 16.57 -1.00 -4.53
CA ARG A 6 15.19 -0.59 -4.24
C ARG A 6 14.73 0.54 -5.15
N ILE A 7 15.56 1.57 -5.32
CA ILE A 7 15.22 2.71 -6.19
C ILE A 7 15.01 2.25 -7.62
N ALA A 8 15.91 1.41 -8.14
CA ALA A 8 15.79 0.88 -9.50
C ALA A 8 14.52 0.04 -9.69
N LEU A 9 14.16 -0.76 -8.68
CA LEU A 9 12.94 -1.58 -8.71
C LEU A 9 11.69 -0.70 -8.69
N ASP A 10 11.65 0.32 -7.83
CA ASP A 10 10.52 1.23 -7.73
C ASP A 10 10.32 2.01 -9.05
N GLU A 11 11.38 2.44 -9.70
CA GLU A 11 11.29 3.11 -11.00
C GLU A 11 10.75 2.19 -12.08
N ALA A 12 11.22 0.94 -12.13
CA ALA A 12 10.74 -0.04 -13.09
C ALA A 12 9.25 -0.37 -12.89
N LEU A 13 8.83 -0.59 -11.64
CA LEU A 13 7.43 -0.84 -11.30
C LEU A 13 6.54 0.34 -11.65
N GLY A 14 6.97 1.57 -11.32
CA GLY A 14 6.23 2.78 -11.63
C GLY A 14 6.03 2.97 -13.13
N THR A 15 7.06 2.74 -13.93
CA THR A 15 6.98 2.87 -15.38
C THR A 15 6.03 1.83 -15.98
N GLU A 16 6.13 0.58 -15.55
CA GLU A 16 5.35 -0.51 -16.14
C GLU A 16 3.88 -0.46 -15.75
N PHE A 17 3.60 -0.23 -14.46
CA PHE A 17 2.22 -0.25 -13.97
C PHE A 17 1.41 1.00 -14.32
N PHE A 18 2.06 2.14 -14.58
CA PHE A 18 1.36 3.41 -14.79
C PHE A 18 1.53 3.97 -16.21
N ALA A 19 2.03 3.15 -17.16
CA ALA A 19 2.24 3.58 -18.53
C ALA A 19 0.95 4.06 -19.23
N ASP A 20 -0.20 3.48 -18.89
CA ASP A 20 -1.48 3.74 -19.55
C ASP A 20 -2.43 4.62 -18.72
N LEU A 21 -1.92 5.39 -17.75
CA LEU A 21 -2.76 6.25 -16.89
C LEU A 21 -3.61 7.25 -17.68
N GLU A 22 -3.11 7.73 -18.82
CA GLU A 22 -3.85 8.69 -19.66
C GLU A 22 -5.14 8.09 -20.25
N ALA A 23 -5.18 6.76 -20.42
CA ALA A 23 -6.34 6.05 -20.91
C ALA A 23 -7.35 5.70 -19.82
N ALA A 24 -7.01 5.91 -18.55
CA ALA A 24 -7.88 5.58 -17.41
C ALA A 24 -9.03 6.59 -17.28
N ASP A 25 -10.16 6.12 -16.74
CA ASP A 25 -11.29 6.99 -16.41
C ASP A 25 -10.89 7.98 -15.32
N PRO A 26 -10.99 9.31 -15.55
CA PRO A 26 -10.59 10.31 -14.57
C PRO A 26 -11.23 10.15 -13.19
N ARG A 27 -12.43 9.57 -13.10
CA ARG A 27 -13.11 9.34 -11.81
C ARG A 27 -12.32 8.43 -10.88
N PHE A 28 -11.46 7.57 -11.42
CA PHE A 28 -10.69 6.57 -10.67
C PHE A 28 -9.21 6.90 -10.56
N LEU A 29 -8.79 8.08 -11.02
CA LEU A 29 -7.38 8.49 -10.96
C LEU A 29 -6.96 9.00 -9.59
N THR A 30 -7.92 9.33 -8.72
CA THR A 30 -7.63 9.74 -7.35
C THR A 30 -8.25 8.75 -6.36
N ALA A 31 -7.65 8.66 -5.16
CA ALA A 31 -8.18 7.83 -4.10
C ALA A 31 -9.60 8.27 -3.72
N GLU A 32 -9.83 9.57 -3.62
CA GLU A 32 -11.15 10.12 -3.30
C GLU A 32 -12.19 9.78 -4.37
N GLY A 33 -11.81 9.89 -5.64
CA GLY A 33 -12.69 9.52 -6.76
C GLY A 33 -13.04 8.04 -6.72
N LEU A 34 -12.07 7.17 -6.48
CA LEU A 34 -12.30 5.74 -6.35
C LEU A 34 -13.27 5.43 -5.20
N VAL A 35 -13.00 5.94 -4.01
CA VAL A 35 -13.82 5.69 -2.82
C VAL A 35 -15.26 6.22 -2.98
N ASN A 36 -15.42 7.35 -3.67
CA ASN A 36 -16.74 7.97 -3.87
C ASN A 36 -17.57 7.27 -4.95
N ASN A 37 -16.95 6.54 -5.87
CA ASN A 37 -17.64 5.97 -7.04
C ASN A 37 -17.70 4.44 -7.02
N VAL A 38 -17.07 3.77 -6.05
CA VAL A 38 -17.03 2.30 -5.97
C VAL A 38 -17.35 1.87 -4.55
N ASP A 39 -18.22 0.87 -4.40
CA ASP A 39 -18.43 0.19 -3.13
C ASP A 39 -17.28 -0.78 -2.91
N LEU A 40 -16.41 -0.45 -1.96
CA LEU A 40 -15.25 -1.26 -1.65
C LEU A 40 -15.52 -2.21 -0.48
N PRO A 41 -15.01 -3.44 -0.53
CA PRO A 41 -15.04 -4.33 0.62
C PRO A 41 -14.15 -3.79 1.74
N PRO A 42 -14.15 -4.42 2.93
CA PRO A 42 -13.14 -4.13 3.94
C PRO A 42 -11.74 -4.27 3.35
N LEU A 43 -10.87 -3.29 3.62
CA LEU A 43 -9.53 -3.21 3.03
C LEU A 43 -8.45 -3.24 4.10
N PHE A 44 -7.40 -4.01 3.85
CA PHE A 44 -6.15 -3.91 4.58
C PHE A 44 -5.11 -3.28 3.66
N ILE A 45 -4.59 -2.12 4.06
CA ILE A 45 -3.60 -1.37 3.28
C ILE A 45 -2.24 -1.52 3.95
N THR A 46 -1.25 -1.98 3.19
CA THR A 46 0.12 -2.03 3.67
C THR A 46 1.02 -1.19 2.77
N THR A 47 1.80 -0.33 3.39
CA THR A 47 2.81 0.52 2.75
C THR A 47 3.96 0.73 3.73
N CYS A 48 4.93 1.55 3.41
CA CYS A 48 6.02 1.88 4.31
C CYS A 48 6.66 3.20 3.90
N SER A 49 7.53 3.74 4.76
CA SER A 49 8.20 5.01 4.49
C SER A 49 9.13 4.98 3.27
N ASP A 50 9.56 3.79 2.83
CA ASP A 50 10.39 3.60 1.63
C ASP A 50 9.58 3.29 0.37
N ASP A 51 8.26 3.18 0.48
CA ASP A 51 7.39 2.84 -0.65
C ASP A 51 7.14 4.09 -1.50
N PHE A 52 7.43 4.02 -2.80
CA PHE A 52 7.14 5.14 -3.71
C PHE A 52 5.66 5.45 -3.84
N LEU A 53 4.78 4.54 -3.42
CA LEU A 53 3.33 4.73 -3.39
C LEU A 53 2.79 5.09 -1.99
N GLU A 54 3.65 5.38 -1.01
CA GLU A 54 3.19 5.68 0.34
C GLU A 54 2.18 6.83 0.36
N ALA A 55 2.48 7.93 -0.33
CA ALA A 55 1.58 9.08 -0.38
C ALA A 55 0.22 8.74 -0.97
N ASP A 56 0.18 7.93 -2.01
CA ASP A 56 -1.07 7.48 -2.64
C ASP A 56 -1.86 6.56 -1.71
N ASN A 57 -1.18 5.67 -1.00
CA ASN A 57 -1.81 4.79 -0.01
C ASN A 57 -2.38 5.57 1.18
N LEU A 58 -1.68 6.60 1.64
CA LEU A 58 -2.17 7.49 2.69
C LEU A 58 -3.37 8.31 2.23
N ALA A 59 -3.39 8.76 0.96
CA ALA A 59 -4.55 9.43 0.37
C ALA A 59 -5.76 8.50 0.32
N LEU A 60 -5.56 7.22 -0.01
CA LEU A 60 -6.61 6.21 0.03
C LEU A 60 -7.16 6.02 1.46
N ALA A 61 -6.29 5.89 2.45
CA ALA A 61 -6.69 5.74 3.85
C ALA A 61 -7.48 6.97 4.33
N THR A 62 -7.07 8.16 3.93
CA THR A 62 -7.79 9.40 4.25
C THR A 62 -9.19 9.42 3.64
N ALA A 63 -9.31 9.04 2.36
CA ALA A 63 -10.61 8.98 1.68
C ALA A 63 -11.54 7.95 2.33
N LEU A 64 -11.00 6.78 2.69
CA LEU A 64 -11.75 5.74 3.41
C LEU A 64 -12.21 6.21 4.78
N SER A 65 -11.37 6.95 5.52
CA SER A 65 -11.73 7.52 6.83
C SER A 65 -12.89 8.50 6.71
N ARG A 66 -12.89 9.34 5.68
CA ARG A 66 -13.96 10.31 5.44
C ARG A 66 -15.31 9.65 5.16
N LYS A 67 -15.29 8.44 4.61
CA LYS A 67 -16.49 7.66 4.32
C LYS A 67 -16.86 6.70 5.46
N SER A 68 -16.14 6.72 6.56
CA SER A 68 -16.30 5.77 7.67
C SER A 68 -16.25 4.30 7.20
N ALA A 69 -15.42 4.03 6.19
CA ALA A 69 -15.25 2.70 5.64
C ALA A 69 -14.47 1.79 6.60
N ASP A 70 -14.66 0.48 6.47
CA ASP A 70 -13.93 -0.52 7.25
C ASP A 70 -12.57 -0.79 6.61
N PHE A 71 -11.51 -0.32 7.26
CA PHE A 71 -10.14 -0.57 6.78
C PHE A 71 -9.13 -0.56 7.92
N GLU A 72 -7.97 -1.13 7.66
CA GLU A 72 -6.79 -1.03 8.52
C GLU A 72 -5.58 -0.62 7.69
N LEU A 73 -4.73 0.24 8.25
CA LEU A 73 -3.50 0.73 7.60
C LEU A 73 -2.30 0.24 8.41
N PHE A 74 -1.35 -0.37 7.73
CA PHE A 74 -0.04 -0.75 8.28
C PHE A 74 1.04 0.00 7.49
N ASP A 75 1.68 0.99 8.14
CA ASP A 75 2.66 1.88 7.51
C ASP A 75 3.91 2.01 8.41
N PRO A 76 4.76 0.96 8.44
CA PRO A 76 5.97 1.01 9.25
C PRO A 76 6.99 1.99 8.69
N LYS A 77 7.76 2.59 9.58
CA LYS A 77 8.90 3.43 9.19
C LYS A 77 10.13 2.57 9.01
N THR A 78 10.96 2.92 8.03
CA THR A 78 12.22 2.25 7.79
C THR A 78 13.12 2.35 9.02
N GLY A 79 13.53 1.19 9.54
CA GLY A 79 14.45 1.09 10.64
C GLY A 79 15.91 1.22 10.19
N ARG A 80 16.83 1.28 11.17
CA ARG A 80 18.27 1.39 10.88
C ARG A 80 18.85 0.17 10.17
N HIS A 81 18.24 -1.00 10.37
CA HIS A 81 18.78 -2.29 9.96
C HIS A 81 17.99 -2.97 8.87
N GLU A 82 16.81 -2.44 8.54
CA GLU A 82 15.94 -3.01 7.52
C GLU A 82 15.46 -1.91 6.59
N ALA A 83 15.88 -1.97 5.32
CA ALA A 83 15.25 -1.19 4.27
C ALA A 83 14.02 -1.95 3.79
N LEU A 84 12.88 -1.29 3.82
CA LEU A 84 11.64 -1.82 3.28
C LEU A 84 11.49 -1.36 1.83
N GLY A 85 10.37 -1.59 1.22
CA GLY A 85 10.11 -1.16 -0.13
C GLY A 85 8.71 -1.51 -0.53
N HIS A 86 8.32 -1.17 -1.73
CA HIS A 86 7.01 -1.53 -2.25
C HIS A 86 6.82 -3.05 -2.18
N VAL A 87 5.67 -3.49 -1.66
CA VAL A 87 5.29 -4.89 -1.45
C VAL A 87 6.29 -5.70 -0.61
N PHE A 88 6.92 -5.07 0.37
CA PHE A 88 7.91 -5.73 1.22
C PHE A 88 7.39 -6.99 1.91
N VAL A 89 6.11 -7.02 2.26
CA VAL A 89 5.48 -8.16 2.96
C VAL A 89 5.56 -9.43 2.12
N ILE A 90 5.40 -9.31 0.80
CA ILE A 90 5.44 -10.43 -0.15
C ILE A 90 6.87 -10.67 -0.61
N GLY A 91 7.59 -9.62 -0.96
CA GLY A 91 8.95 -9.71 -1.50
C GLY A 91 10.00 -10.11 -0.48
N MET A 92 9.80 -9.73 0.79
CA MET A 92 10.73 -9.99 1.88
C MET A 92 9.99 -10.47 3.14
N PRO A 93 9.34 -11.64 3.09
CA PRO A 93 8.46 -12.09 4.17
C PRO A 93 9.18 -12.43 5.48
N TRP A 94 10.51 -12.51 5.47
CA TRP A 94 11.33 -12.82 6.64
C TRP A 94 11.62 -11.61 7.53
N LEU A 95 11.35 -10.38 7.06
CA LEU A 95 11.58 -9.18 7.85
C LEU A 95 10.61 -9.09 9.03
N THR A 96 11.06 -8.48 10.13
CA THR A 96 10.22 -8.30 11.32
C THR A 96 8.92 -7.55 10.98
N ALA A 97 9.02 -6.47 10.19
CA ALA A 97 7.85 -5.71 9.77
C ALA A 97 6.89 -6.57 8.93
N SER A 98 7.42 -7.46 8.10
CA SER A 98 6.59 -8.36 7.28
C SER A 98 5.84 -9.38 8.13
N VAL A 99 6.50 -9.97 9.12
CA VAL A 99 5.88 -10.92 10.05
C VAL A 99 4.77 -10.24 10.85
N ASP A 100 5.01 -9.04 11.37
CA ASP A 100 4.01 -8.26 12.10
C ASP A 100 2.80 -7.93 11.21
N CYS A 101 3.06 -7.56 9.96
CA CYS A 101 2.01 -7.26 9.00
C CYS A 101 1.14 -8.49 8.70
N LEU A 102 1.76 -9.65 8.48
CA LEU A 102 1.03 -10.90 8.21
C LEU A 102 0.13 -11.30 9.38
N GLU A 103 0.60 -11.12 10.60
CA GLU A 103 -0.23 -11.37 11.79
C GLU A 103 -1.44 -10.44 11.86
N ARG A 104 -1.27 -9.16 11.53
CA ARG A 104 -2.36 -8.18 11.48
C ARG A 104 -3.36 -8.49 10.36
N ILE A 105 -2.87 -8.92 9.20
CA ILE A 105 -3.74 -9.36 8.09
C ILE A 105 -4.58 -10.57 8.54
N ARG A 106 -3.96 -11.52 9.21
CA ARG A 106 -4.68 -12.68 9.77
C ARG A 106 -5.81 -12.24 10.70
N ASP A 107 -5.51 -11.38 11.66
CA ASP A 107 -6.50 -10.92 12.64
C ASP A 107 -7.61 -10.10 11.97
N PHE A 108 -7.25 -9.23 11.04
CA PHE A 108 -8.20 -8.46 10.24
C PHE A 108 -9.16 -9.39 9.47
N SER A 109 -8.64 -10.45 8.87
CA SER A 109 -9.44 -11.39 8.10
C SER A 109 -10.37 -12.20 8.99
N TYR A 110 -9.90 -12.69 10.13
CA TYR A 110 -10.73 -13.47 11.06
C TYR A 110 -11.84 -12.64 11.70
N ASP A 111 -11.60 -11.38 12.00
CA ASP A 111 -12.60 -10.50 12.59
C ASP A 111 -13.77 -10.23 11.65
N ARG A 112 -13.62 -10.51 10.34
CA ARG A 112 -14.61 -10.25 9.29
C ARG A 112 -15.15 -11.49 8.61
N CYS A 113 -14.81 -12.65 9.11
CA CYS A 113 -15.35 -13.93 8.64
C CYS A 113 -16.68 -14.27 9.31
#